data_935749a38376e8b7163f85af8ab17307
#
_entry.id   935749a38376e8b7163f85af8ab17307
#
_cell.length_a   1.000
_cell.length_b   1.000
_cell.length_c   1.000
_cell.angle_alpha   90.00
_cell.angle_beta   90.00
_cell.angle_gamma   90.00
#
_symmetry.space_group_name_H-M   'P 1'
#
loop_
_entity.id
_entity.type
_entity.pdbx_description
1 polymer ?
#
loop_
_entity_poly.entity_id
_entity_poly.type
_entity_poly.pdbx_seq_one_letter_code
_entity_poly.pdbx_strand_id
1 'polypeptide(L)'
;MRNRSTLCAIALATALLATPSVAQIVDFGKYPNLKGQWIRPFDGSPNNWIRLGGQPPLTPEYQKIWDGIKADLDAGGPGNWPSTFCVPQGMPAMMNLFDPMEIVITLKTTYILISHINDSYRRIYTDGRDWPAPEEVDPTFAGYSIGKWVDEDGDGKLDVLEIETRYLKGPRAIESTGLPVHDDNKTIIKERIYVDKSDPDTLWDDITMIDNAYVRPWTLHKKAVRTKSARPVWYSEVCEENNSLLRIGNEAYFLSAEGYLMPSKKNQSPPDLRYFQSK
;
A
#
# COMPACT_ATOMS: atom_id res chain seq x y z
N MET A 1 25.69 84.02 -12.11
CA MET A 1 26.55 82.95 -12.60
C MET A 1 26.02 81.65 -12.03
N ARG A 2 25.37 80.85 -12.87
CA ARG A 2 24.67 79.60 -12.42
C ARG A 2 25.48 78.36 -12.80
N ASN A 3 25.99 77.64 -11.81
CA ASN A 3 26.63 76.34 -12.03
C ASN A 3 25.52 75.27 -12.14
N ARG A 4 25.47 74.62 -13.24
CA ARG A 4 24.65 73.42 -13.47
C ARG A 4 25.51 72.19 -13.24
N SER A 5 25.27 71.47 -12.14
CA SER A 5 25.88 70.17 -11.88
C SER A 5 25.09 69.11 -12.62
N THR A 6 25.76 68.46 -13.56
CA THR A 6 25.20 67.31 -14.32
C THR A 6 25.38 66.05 -13.48
N LEU A 7 24.29 65.49 -12.98
CA LEU A 7 24.26 64.19 -12.34
C LEU A 7 24.19 63.11 -13.47
N CYS A 8 25.29 62.37 -13.62
CA CYS A 8 25.30 61.12 -14.39
C CYS A 8 24.65 60.03 -13.59
N ALA A 9 23.48 59.57 -14.00
CA ALA A 9 22.82 58.39 -13.49
C ALA A 9 23.44 57.17 -14.21
N ILE A 10 24.19 56.38 -13.44
CA ILE A 10 24.68 55.06 -13.89
C ILE A 10 23.56 54.04 -13.63
N ALA A 11 22.87 53.67 -14.68
CA ALA A 11 21.92 52.56 -14.67
C ALA A 11 22.69 51.22 -14.66
N LEU A 12 22.75 50.56 -13.51
CA LEU A 12 23.25 49.19 -13.41
C LEU A 12 22.21 48.23 -13.98
N ALA A 13 22.39 47.80 -15.22
CA ALA A 13 21.59 46.72 -15.81
C ALA A 13 22.06 45.39 -15.22
N THR A 14 21.40 44.89 -14.17
CA THR A 14 21.50 43.54 -13.73
C THR A 14 20.83 42.60 -14.74
N ALA A 15 21.60 42.08 -15.67
CA ALA A 15 21.15 40.98 -16.52
C ALA A 15 20.92 39.74 -15.61
N LEU A 16 19.67 39.46 -15.32
CA LEU A 16 19.23 38.19 -14.78
C LEU A 16 19.57 37.10 -15.83
N LEU A 17 20.67 36.40 -15.64
CA LEU A 17 20.95 35.18 -16.36
C LEU A 17 19.91 34.15 -15.90
N ALA A 18 18.77 34.14 -16.56
CA ALA A 18 17.83 33.03 -16.47
C ALA A 18 18.54 31.81 -17.07
N THR A 19 19.16 30.99 -16.27
CA THR A 19 19.58 29.67 -16.69
C THR A 19 18.33 28.95 -17.20
N PRO A 20 18.32 28.45 -18.44
CA PRO A 20 17.19 27.68 -18.90
C PRO A 20 17.05 26.47 -17.94
N SER A 21 15.98 26.45 -17.19
CA SER A 21 15.59 25.26 -16.45
C SER A 21 15.27 24.19 -17.49
N VAL A 22 16.23 23.36 -17.82
CA VAL A 22 15.99 22.18 -18.64
C VAL A 22 15.00 21.35 -17.85
N ALA A 23 13.77 21.23 -18.37
CA ALA A 23 12.79 20.34 -17.77
C ALA A 23 13.39 18.94 -17.73
N GLN A 24 13.62 18.44 -16.52
CA GLN A 24 14.21 17.14 -16.33
C GLN A 24 13.15 16.09 -16.70
N ILE A 25 13.37 15.38 -17.80
CA ILE A 25 12.45 14.39 -18.34
C ILE A 25 12.93 13.00 -17.86
N VAL A 26 11.97 12.13 -17.45
CA VAL A 26 12.31 10.74 -17.13
C VAL A 26 12.75 10.02 -18.40
N ASP A 27 13.95 9.49 -18.39
CA ASP A 27 14.42 8.60 -19.44
C ASP A 27 13.89 7.18 -19.19
N PHE A 28 12.71 6.90 -19.74
CA PHE A 28 12.07 5.60 -19.61
C PHE A 28 12.87 4.46 -20.25
N GLY A 29 13.84 4.76 -21.11
CA GLY A 29 14.74 3.74 -21.68
C GLY A 29 15.65 3.08 -20.65
N LYS A 30 15.83 3.71 -19.50
CA LYS A 30 16.63 3.18 -18.39
C LYS A 30 15.85 2.30 -17.43
N TYR A 31 14.54 2.26 -17.51
CA TYR A 31 13.69 1.51 -16.59
C TYR A 31 13.10 0.28 -17.25
N PRO A 32 12.73 -0.76 -16.49
CA PRO A 32 11.98 -1.89 -17.04
C PRO A 32 10.64 -1.42 -17.59
N ASN A 33 10.11 -2.15 -18.56
CA ASN A 33 8.82 -1.85 -19.12
C ASN A 33 7.70 -2.23 -18.15
N LEU A 34 7.28 -1.27 -17.32
CA LEU A 34 6.20 -1.44 -16.35
C LEU A 34 4.83 -0.98 -16.85
N LYS A 35 4.71 -0.60 -18.13
CA LYS A 35 3.48 -0.10 -18.72
C LYS A 35 2.35 -1.13 -18.68
N GLY A 36 1.12 -0.64 -18.57
CA GLY A 36 -0.10 -1.44 -18.53
C GLY A 36 -0.48 -1.87 -17.13
N GLN A 37 -1.49 -2.71 -17.06
CA GLN A 37 -2.01 -3.21 -15.80
C GLN A 37 -1.39 -4.54 -15.42
N TRP A 38 -1.11 -4.69 -14.15
CA TRP A 38 -0.61 -5.92 -13.53
C TRP A 38 -1.70 -6.49 -12.63
N ILE A 39 -1.92 -7.78 -12.74
CA ILE A 39 -2.95 -8.50 -12.00
C ILE A 39 -2.34 -9.76 -11.39
N ARG A 40 -2.98 -10.33 -10.36
CA ARG A 40 -2.60 -11.66 -9.88
C ARG A 40 -2.77 -12.70 -10.99
N PRO A 41 -1.92 -13.74 -11.04
CA PRO A 41 -2.12 -14.83 -12.00
C PRO A 41 -3.42 -15.59 -11.69
N PHE A 42 -4.13 -16.01 -12.75
CA PHE A 42 -5.33 -16.87 -12.69
C PHE A 42 -5.05 -18.29 -13.22
N ASP A 43 -3.79 -18.69 -13.25
CA ASP A 43 -3.28 -19.95 -13.75
C ASP A 43 -3.24 -21.07 -12.69
N GLY A 44 -3.84 -20.85 -11.52
CA GLY A 44 -3.78 -21.75 -10.37
C GLY A 44 -2.55 -21.56 -9.50
N SER A 45 -1.66 -20.64 -9.83
CA SER A 45 -0.51 -20.28 -8.99
C SER A 45 -0.98 -19.81 -7.63
N PRO A 46 -0.22 -20.12 -6.55
CA PRO A 46 -0.52 -19.60 -5.23
C PRO A 46 -0.52 -18.07 -5.21
N ASN A 47 -1.53 -17.48 -4.60
CA ASN A 47 -1.57 -16.03 -4.34
C ASN A 47 -1.82 -15.72 -2.86
N ASN A 48 -2.07 -16.74 -2.05
CA ASN A 48 -2.25 -16.62 -0.61
C ASN A 48 -0.88 -16.47 0.07
N TRP A 49 -0.77 -15.55 1.00
CA TRP A 49 0.47 -15.22 1.70
C TRP A 49 1.14 -16.42 2.37
N ILE A 50 0.34 -17.28 3.01
CA ILE A 50 0.85 -18.48 3.70
C ILE A 50 1.43 -19.48 2.69
N ARG A 51 0.82 -19.64 1.54
CA ARG A 51 1.33 -20.54 0.49
C ARG A 51 2.62 -20.01 -0.15
N LEU A 52 2.76 -18.69 -0.24
CA LEU A 52 3.93 -18.03 -0.84
C LEU A 52 5.12 -17.94 0.13
N GLY A 53 4.86 -17.65 1.40
CA GLY A 53 5.90 -17.45 2.41
C GLY A 53 6.06 -18.60 3.41
N GLY A 54 5.25 -19.66 3.29
CA GLY A 54 5.17 -20.74 4.26
C GLY A 54 4.47 -20.33 5.56
N GLN A 55 4.60 -21.15 6.59
CA GLN A 55 4.00 -20.87 7.91
C GLN A 55 4.59 -19.57 8.49
N PRO A 56 3.74 -18.56 8.81
CA PRO A 56 4.22 -17.33 9.43
C PRO A 56 4.89 -17.62 10.77
N PRO A 57 6.07 -17.06 11.03
CA PRO A 57 6.82 -17.31 12.27
C PRO A 57 6.30 -16.45 13.43
N LEU A 58 5.01 -16.60 13.77
CA LEU A 58 4.36 -15.82 14.83
C LEU A 58 4.97 -16.10 16.21
N THR A 59 4.97 -15.08 17.06
CA THR A 59 5.20 -15.28 18.49
C THR A 59 4.03 -16.10 19.08
N PRO A 60 4.22 -16.80 20.23
CA PRO A 60 3.14 -17.56 20.85
C PRO A 60 1.90 -16.71 21.18
N GLU A 61 2.09 -15.45 21.52
CA GLU A 61 1.02 -14.48 21.77
C GLU A 61 0.21 -14.22 20.51
N TYR A 62 0.87 -13.86 19.40
CA TYR A 62 0.22 -13.55 18.14
C TYR A 62 -0.34 -14.78 17.43
N GLN A 63 0.24 -15.96 17.67
CA GLN A 63 -0.37 -17.23 17.25
C GLN A 63 -1.74 -17.43 17.91
N LYS A 64 -1.84 -17.19 19.22
CA LYS A 64 -3.12 -17.28 19.95
C LYS A 64 -4.16 -16.27 19.45
N ILE A 65 -3.72 -15.04 19.12
CA ILE A 65 -4.61 -14.02 18.52
C ILE A 65 -5.14 -14.54 17.18
N TRP A 66 -4.27 -15.04 16.32
CA TRP A 66 -4.67 -15.56 15.02
C TRP A 66 -5.59 -16.77 15.12
N ASP A 67 -5.34 -17.69 16.06
CA ASP A 67 -6.22 -18.84 16.31
C ASP A 67 -7.63 -18.38 16.75
N GLY A 68 -7.72 -17.33 17.57
CA GLY A 68 -9.00 -16.71 17.94
C GLY A 68 -9.74 -16.11 16.75
N ILE A 69 -9.02 -15.45 15.84
CA ILE A 69 -9.61 -14.88 14.62
C ILE A 69 -10.11 -15.99 13.69
N LYS A 70 -9.35 -17.08 13.52
CA LYS A 70 -9.81 -18.23 12.73
C LYS A 70 -11.05 -18.88 13.34
N ALA A 71 -11.11 -19.01 14.66
CA ALA A 71 -12.30 -19.52 15.34
C ALA A 71 -13.53 -18.61 15.16
N ASP A 72 -13.34 -17.29 15.13
CA ASP A 72 -14.43 -16.35 14.81
C ASP A 72 -14.92 -16.54 13.36
N LEU A 73 -14.00 -16.66 12.40
CA LEU A 73 -14.34 -16.93 11.00
C LEU A 73 -15.06 -18.27 10.84
N ASP A 74 -14.62 -19.32 11.50
CA ASP A 74 -15.24 -20.65 11.48
C ASP A 74 -16.65 -20.64 12.10
N ALA A 75 -16.89 -19.75 13.06
CA ALA A 75 -18.22 -19.51 13.62
C ALA A 75 -19.14 -18.63 12.75
N GLY A 76 -18.66 -18.19 11.58
CA GLY A 76 -19.36 -17.29 10.67
C GLY A 76 -19.23 -15.81 11.06
N GLY A 77 -18.29 -15.47 11.93
CA GLY A 77 -17.96 -14.08 12.25
C GLY A 77 -17.17 -13.40 11.15
N PRO A 78 -17.04 -12.06 11.21
CA PRO A 78 -16.39 -11.26 10.18
C PRO A 78 -14.86 -11.30 10.25
N GLY A 79 -14.27 -11.86 11.29
CA GLY A 79 -12.83 -11.78 11.53
C GLY A 79 -12.33 -10.35 11.71
N ASN A 80 -11.10 -10.08 11.25
CA ASN A 80 -10.46 -8.76 11.37
C ASN A 80 -10.00 -8.19 10.02
N TRP A 81 -10.48 -8.73 8.90
CA TRP A 81 -10.08 -8.25 7.58
C TRP A 81 -10.56 -6.82 7.35
N PRO A 82 -9.66 -5.86 7.01
CA PRO A 82 -10.01 -4.44 6.96
C PRO A 82 -11.14 -4.11 6.00
N SER A 83 -11.15 -4.72 4.81
CA SER A 83 -12.15 -4.48 3.78
C SER A 83 -13.56 -4.85 4.22
N THR A 84 -13.70 -5.80 5.14
CA THR A 84 -14.99 -6.19 5.72
C THR A 84 -15.69 -5.00 6.42
N PHE A 85 -14.90 -4.02 6.85
CA PHE A 85 -15.38 -2.82 7.54
C PHE A 85 -15.07 -1.53 6.74
N CYS A 86 -14.85 -1.63 5.46
CA CYS A 86 -14.47 -0.53 4.57
C CYS A 86 -13.23 0.27 5.04
N VAL A 87 -12.35 -0.36 5.80
CA VAL A 87 -11.06 0.21 6.17
C VAL A 87 -10.07 -0.09 5.06
N PRO A 88 -9.25 0.87 4.61
CA PRO A 88 -8.20 0.63 3.63
C PRO A 88 -7.29 -0.52 4.06
N GLN A 89 -6.95 -1.41 3.13
CA GLN A 89 -6.12 -2.57 3.45
C GLN A 89 -4.73 -2.19 3.96
N GLY A 90 -4.15 -1.15 3.37
CA GLY A 90 -2.80 -0.70 3.73
C GLY A 90 -1.71 -1.71 3.35
N MET A 91 -0.47 -1.36 3.70
CA MET A 91 0.67 -2.25 3.46
C MET A 91 0.78 -3.31 4.55
N PRO A 92 1.20 -4.54 4.17
CA PRO A 92 1.49 -5.04 2.83
C PRO A 92 0.25 -5.57 2.09
N ALA A 93 -0.93 -5.61 2.73
CA ALA A 93 -2.15 -6.25 2.24
C ALA A 93 -2.61 -5.69 0.88
N MET A 94 -2.41 -4.39 0.62
CA MET A 94 -2.76 -3.77 -0.66
C MET A 94 -1.99 -4.39 -1.85
N MET A 95 -0.84 -5.04 -1.61
CA MET A 95 -0.08 -5.77 -2.64
C MET A 95 -0.63 -7.17 -2.92
N ASN A 96 -1.79 -7.53 -2.38
CA ASN A 96 -2.46 -8.80 -2.70
C ASN A 96 -2.99 -8.88 -4.14
N LEU A 97 -3.14 -7.74 -4.81
CA LEU A 97 -3.55 -7.63 -6.21
C LEU A 97 -4.85 -8.38 -6.51
N PHE A 98 -5.88 -8.16 -5.69
CA PHE A 98 -7.23 -8.65 -6.01
C PHE A 98 -7.74 -8.01 -7.29
N ASP A 99 -7.41 -6.73 -7.49
CA ASP A 99 -7.74 -5.90 -8.63
C ASP A 99 -6.48 -5.36 -9.31
N PRO A 100 -6.61 -4.75 -10.50
CA PRO A 100 -5.49 -4.26 -11.26
C PRO A 100 -4.61 -3.24 -10.51
N MET A 101 -3.33 -3.30 -10.79
CA MET A 101 -2.31 -2.36 -10.35
C MET A 101 -1.63 -1.73 -11.56
N GLU A 102 -1.29 -0.45 -11.48
CA GLU A 102 -0.46 0.26 -12.45
C GLU A 102 0.72 0.93 -11.75
N ILE A 103 1.89 0.94 -12.42
CA ILE A 103 3.11 1.54 -11.86
C ILE A 103 3.49 2.75 -12.71
N VAL A 104 3.60 3.92 -12.07
CA VAL A 104 3.92 5.19 -12.71
C VAL A 104 5.24 5.72 -12.15
N ILE A 105 6.23 5.87 -13.01
CA ILE A 105 7.56 6.39 -12.66
C ILE A 105 7.61 7.88 -12.98
N THR A 106 8.05 8.67 -12.02
CA THR A 106 8.37 10.08 -12.17
C THR A 106 9.82 10.33 -11.75
N LEU A 107 10.31 11.56 -11.89
CA LEU A 107 11.69 11.93 -11.54
C LEU A 107 12.04 11.70 -10.06
N LYS A 108 11.06 11.80 -9.16
CA LYS A 108 11.29 11.80 -7.72
C LYS A 108 10.47 10.76 -6.97
N THR A 109 9.51 10.14 -7.65
CA THR A 109 8.55 9.27 -7.01
C THR A 109 8.09 8.19 -7.98
N THR A 110 8.05 6.97 -7.53
CA THR A 110 7.34 5.89 -8.21
C THR A 110 5.99 5.70 -7.49
N TYR A 111 4.90 5.71 -8.24
CA TYR A 111 3.56 5.47 -7.74
C TYR A 111 3.10 4.08 -8.11
N ILE A 112 2.47 3.40 -7.18
CA ILE A 112 1.70 2.19 -7.44
C ILE A 112 0.24 2.55 -7.21
N LEU A 113 -0.55 2.52 -8.28
CA LEU A 113 -1.98 2.75 -8.27
C LEU A 113 -2.66 1.40 -8.16
N ILE A 114 -3.63 1.24 -7.29
CA ILE A 114 -4.32 -0.01 -7.03
C ILE A 114 -5.82 0.25 -7.04
N SER A 115 -6.53 -0.46 -7.93
CA SER A 115 -7.98 -0.41 -8.03
C SER A 115 -8.57 -1.49 -7.13
N HIS A 116 -8.73 -1.20 -5.83
CA HIS A 116 -9.37 -2.12 -4.90
C HIS A 116 -9.91 -1.40 -3.68
N ILE A 117 -11.20 -1.52 -3.42
CA ILE A 117 -11.90 -1.02 -2.24
C ILE A 117 -11.45 0.40 -1.87
N ASN A 118 -12.02 1.39 -2.55
CA ASN A 118 -11.62 2.79 -2.52
C ASN A 118 -10.23 3.00 -3.17
N ASP A 119 -10.19 3.35 -4.44
CA ASP A 119 -9.00 3.65 -5.24
C ASP A 119 -7.80 4.05 -4.37
N SER A 120 -6.84 3.17 -4.28
CA SER A 120 -5.70 3.31 -3.39
C SER A 120 -4.43 3.58 -4.18
N TYR A 121 -3.51 4.33 -3.61
CA TYR A 121 -2.22 4.54 -4.21
C TYR A 121 -1.12 4.52 -3.16
N ARG A 122 0.05 4.13 -3.60
CA ARG A 122 1.30 4.13 -2.85
C ARG A 122 2.27 5.11 -3.46
N ARG A 123 2.92 5.92 -2.62
CA ARG A 123 4.00 6.83 -3.03
C ARG A 123 5.32 6.25 -2.52
N ILE A 124 6.23 6.00 -3.44
CA ILE A 124 7.57 5.52 -3.12
C ILE A 124 8.54 6.62 -3.56
N TYR A 125 9.14 7.30 -2.61
CA TYR A 125 10.08 8.37 -2.91
C TYR A 125 11.40 7.80 -3.41
N THR A 126 11.77 8.15 -4.64
CA THR A 126 12.95 7.63 -5.35
C THR A 126 13.95 8.73 -5.66
N ASP A 127 13.92 9.82 -4.91
CA ASP A 127 14.80 11.00 -5.07
C ASP A 127 16.02 11.00 -4.14
N GLY A 128 16.25 9.92 -3.41
CA GLY A 128 17.40 9.77 -2.53
C GLY A 128 17.31 10.54 -1.21
N ARG A 129 16.07 10.91 -0.81
CA ARG A 129 15.84 11.59 0.46
C ARG A 129 16.12 10.71 1.67
N ASP A 130 16.45 11.36 2.79
CA ASP A 130 16.54 10.70 4.09
C ASP A 130 15.15 10.41 4.67
N TRP A 131 15.11 9.53 5.68
CA TRP A 131 13.92 9.29 6.47
C TRP A 131 13.54 10.53 7.27
N PRO A 132 12.28 10.96 7.23
CA PRO A 132 11.81 12.02 8.13
C PRO A 132 11.84 11.52 9.59
N ALA A 133 11.96 12.47 10.53
CA ALA A 133 11.81 12.14 11.93
C ALA A 133 10.37 11.67 12.25
N PRO A 134 10.18 10.78 13.24
CA PRO A 134 8.84 10.24 13.54
C PRO A 134 7.79 11.32 13.82
N GLU A 135 8.19 12.45 14.38
CA GLU A 135 7.33 13.60 14.70
C GLU A 135 6.92 14.42 13.46
N GLU A 136 7.57 14.21 12.33
CA GLU A 136 7.30 14.91 11.07
C GLU A 136 6.33 14.15 10.16
N VAL A 137 5.94 12.91 10.53
CA VAL A 137 5.13 12.03 9.68
C VAL A 137 3.92 11.49 10.43
N ASP A 138 2.75 11.81 9.94
CA ASP A 138 1.53 11.12 10.36
C ASP A 138 1.50 9.70 9.78
N PRO A 139 1.40 8.63 10.59
CA PRO A 139 1.28 7.28 10.10
C PRO A 139 0.05 7.10 9.20
N THR A 140 0.22 6.37 8.10
CA THR A 140 -0.85 6.07 7.14
C THR A 140 -1.01 4.57 6.92
N PHE A 141 -2.11 4.16 6.29
CA PHE A 141 -2.31 2.74 5.94
C PHE A 141 -1.28 2.24 4.92
N ALA A 142 -0.91 3.07 3.95
CA ALA A 142 0.13 2.74 2.97
C ALA A 142 1.56 2.92 3.51
N GLY A 143 1.71 3.60 4.66
CA GLY A 143 2.99 3.97 5.25
C GLY A 143 3.71 5.07 4.47
N TYR A 144 4.95 5.32 4.86
CA TYR A 144 5.90 6.17 4.15
C TYR A 144 6.95 5.28 3.51
N SER A 145 7.11 5.34 2.19
CA SER A 145 8.03 4.46 1.46
C SER A 145 9.15 5.27 0.82
N ILE A 146 10.39 4.84 1.07
CA ILE A 146 11.57 5.29 0.33
C ILE A 146 12.05 4.12 -0.53
N GLY A 147 12.38 4.41 -1.78
CA GLY A 147 12.85 3.42 -2.73
C GLY A 147 14.08 3.88 -3.51
N LYS A 148 14.74 2.92 -4.10
CA LYS A 148 15.89 3.11 -4.96
C LYS A 148 15.79 2.17 -6.16
N TRP A 149 15.91 2.75 -7.33
CA TRP A 149 16.11 1.97 -8.56
C TRP A 149 17.56 1.51 -8.65
N VAL A 150 17.78 0.25 -8.92
CA VAL A 150 19.10 -0.40 -8.94
C VAL A 150 19.34 -1.03 -10.31
N ASP A 151 20.52 -0.80 -10.85
CA ASP A 151 21.11 -1.54 -11.96
C ASP A 151 21.86 -2.75 -11.34
N GLU A 152 21.27 -3.92 -11.40
CA GLU A 152 21.75 -5.09 -10.66
C GLU A 152 22.83 -5.87 -11.45
N ASP A 153 22.78 -5.83 -12.77
CA ASP A 153 23.72 -6.53 -13.63
C ASP A 153 24.77 -5.62 -14.27
N GLY A 154 24.68 -4.30 -14.07
CA GLY A 154 25.68 -3.33 -14.50
C GLY A 154 25.62 -3.01 -16.00
N ASP A 155 24.47 -3.23 -16.65
CA ASP A 155 24.28 -2.97 -18.08
C ASP A 155 23.90 -1.50 -18.39
N GLY A 156 23.78 -0.66 -17.37
CA GLY A 156 23.39 0.75 -17.44
C GLY A 156 21.88 0.98 -17.42
N LYS A 157 21.08 -0.08 -17.20
CA LYS A 157 19.64 -0.01 -17.01
C LYS A 157 19.28 -0.33 -15.56
N LEU A 158 18.11 0.12 -15.18
CA LEU A 158 17.58 -0.07 -13.82
C LEU A 158 16.65 -1.28 -13.84
N ASP A 159 16.99 -2.32 -13.09
CA ASP A 159 16.27 -3.60 -13.11
C ASP A 159 15.26 -3.73 -11.98
N VAL A 160 15.66 -3.26 -10.79
CA VAL A 160 14.96 -3.55 -9.54
C VAL A 160 14.61 -2.25 -8.81
N LEU A 161 13.40 -2.16 -8.32
CA LEU A 161 13.01 -1.16 -7.34
C LEU A 161 13.10 -1.78 -5.94
N GLU A 162 14.13 -1.38 -5.18
CA GLU A 162 14.25 -1.70 -3.76
C GLU A 162 13.49 -0.67 -2.94
N ILE A 163 12.66 -1.13 -1.99
CA ILE A 163 11.78 -0.28 -1.20
C ILE A 163 11.89 -0.64 0.27
N GLU A 164 11.84 0.37 1.12
CA GLU A 164 11.55 0.19 2.54
C GLU A 164 10.35 1.08 2.92
N THR A 165 9.41 0.52 3.69
CA THR A 165 8.20 1.21 4.15
C THR A 165 8.15 1.19 5.67
N ARG A 166 7.89 2.35 6.25
CA ARG A 166 7.74 2.61 7.70
C ARG A 166 6.50 3.46 7.96
N TYR A 167 6.26 3.81 9.22
CA TYR A 167 5.17 4.69 9.67
C TYR A 167 3.80 4.19 9.24
N LEU A 168 3.58 2.90 9.45
CA LEU A 168 2.30 2.24 9.18
C LEU A 168 1.32 2.51 10.31
N LYS A 169 0.06 2.75 9.96
CA LYS A 169 -1.08 2.88 10.86
C LYS A 169 -2.04 1.74 10.57
N GLY A 170 -2.14 0.75 11.48
CA GLY A 170 -3.09 -0.35 11.19
C GLY A 170 -3.05 -0.75 9.71
N PRO A 171 -4.04 -1.40 9.18
CA PRO A 171 -4.86 -2.36 9.88
C PRO A 171 -4.05 -3.52 10.44
N ARG A 172 -4.71 -4.37 11.25
CA ARG A 172 -4.03 -5.43 12.01
C ARG A 172 -4.05 -6.79 11.32
N ALA A 173 -4.42 -6.84 10.06
CA ALA A 173 -4.42 -8.07 9.27
C ALA A 173 -3.82 -7.82 7.89
N ILE A 174 -3.06 -8.79 7.39
CA ILE A 174 -2.38 -8.71 6.09
C ILE A 174 -3.03 -9.57 5.01
N GLU A 175 -3.99 -10.40 5.39
CA GLU A 175 -4.80 -11.18 4.45
C GLU A 175 -6.14 -11.58 5.07
N SER A 176 -7.04 -12.14 4.25
CA SER A 176 -8.40 -12.49 4.64
C SER A 176 -8.52 -13.59 5.70
N THR A 177 -7.46 -14.36 5.96
CA THR A 177 -7.41 -15.31 7.10
C THR A 177 -7.21 -14.64 8.45
N GLY A 178 -7.06 -13.31 8.44
CA GLY A 178 -6.84 -12.54 9.66
C GLY A 178 -5.42 -12.61 10.22
N LEU A 179 -4.44 -13.01 9.41
CA LEU A 179 -3.04 -13.08 9.84
C LEU A 179 -2.60 -11.73 10.42
N PRO A 180 -2.27 -11.65 11.72
CA PRO A 180 -2.10 -10.39 12.41
C PRO A 180 -0.74 -9.73 12.17
N VAL A 181 -0.71 -8.42 12.40
CA VAL A 181 0.49 -7.57 12.58
C VAL A 181 0.47 -7.03 13.99
N HIS A 182 1.65 -6.72 14.54
CA HIS A 182 1.77 -6.14 15.87
C HIS A 182 1.11 -4.75 15.95
N ASP A 183 0.51 -4.42 17.08
CA ASP A 183 -0.26 -3.19 17.28
C ASP A 183 0.57 -1.95 17.62
N ASP A 184 1.90 -2.09 17.74
CA ASP A 184 2.81 -1.00 18.08
C ASP A 184 3.15 -0.05 16.92
N ASN A 185 2.67 -0.32 15.71
CA ASN A 185 2.96 0.46 14.49
C ASN A 185 4.46 0.54 14.12
N LYS A 186 5.27 -0.42 14.56
CA LYS A 186 6.72 -0.48 14.28
C LYS A 186 7.09 -1.42 13.13
N THR A 187 6.10 -1.95 12.44
CA THR A 187 6.31 -2.81 11.27
C THR A 187 7.18 -2.09 10.24
N ILE A 188 8.20 -2.79 9.74
CA ILE A 188 9.01 -2.38 8.60
C ILE A 188 8.79 -3.39 7.49
N ILE A 189 8.53 -2.90 6.29
CA ILE A 189 8.35 -3.73 5.11
C ILE A 189 9.47 -3.42 4.14
N LYS A 190 10.20 -4.44 3.70
CA LYS A 190 11.20 -4.33 2.63
C LYS A 190 10.71 -5.08 1.42
N GLU A 191 10.88 -4.48 0.26
CA GLU A 191 10.41 -5.07 -0.99
C GLU A 191 11.46 -4.95 -2.09
N ARG A 192 11.40 -5.88 -3.03
CA ARG A 192 12.12 -5.83 -4.30
C ARG A 192 11.14 -6.13 -5.41
N ILE A 193 10.86 -5.11 -6.23
CA ILE A 193 9.94 -5.22 -7.37
C ILE A 193 10.77 -5.23 -8.66
N TYR A 194 10.59 -6.27 -9.48
CA TYR A 194 11.32 -6.43 -10.73
C TYR A 194 10.54 -7.23 -11.77
N VAL A 195 10.82 -6.97 -13.05
CA VAL A 195 10.28 -7.76 -14.15
C VAL A 195 11.15 -9.00 -14.34
N ASP A 196 10.51 -10.13 -14.58
CA ASP A 196 11.22 -11.39 -14.84
C ASP A 196 12.06 -11.26 -16.13
N LYS A 197 13.36 -11.63 -16.06
CA LYS A 197 14.28 -11.51 -17.20
C LYS A 197 13.92 -12.43 -18.37
N SER A 198 13.21 -13.54 -18.09
CA SER A 198 12.81 -14.52 -19.09
C SER A 198 11.39 -14.30 -19.62
N ASP A 199 10.54 -13.58 -18.85
CA ASP A 199 9.16 -13.28 -19.20
C ASP A 199 8.80 -11.82 -18.88
N PRO A 200 8.84 -10.91 -19.86
CA PRO A 200 8.57 -9.49 -19.64
C PRO A 200 7.13 -9.18 -19.23
N ASP A 201 6.23 -10.15 -19.28
CA ASP A 201 4.85 -10.03 -18.81
C ASP A 201 4.67 -10.56 -17.38
N THR A 202 5.75 -10.95 -16.69
CA THR A 202 5.77 -11.34 -15.28
C THR A 202 6.49 -10.29 -14.45
N LEU A 203 5.87 -9.87 -13.37
CA LEU A 203 6.42 -8.97 -12.34
C LEU A 203 6.51 -9.74 -11.02
N TRP A 204 7.64 -9.62 -10.36
CA TRP A 204 7.88 -10.17 -9.04
C TRP A 204 7.92 -9.07 -7.98
N ASP A 205 7.44 -9.40 -6.80
CA ASP A 205 7.53 -8.58 -5.60
C ASP A 205 7.94 -9.48 -4.43
N ASP A 206 9.19 -9.34 -4.01
CA ASP A 206 9.74 -10.01 -2.84
C ASP A 206 9.48 -9.16 -1.61
N ILE A 207 8.50 -9.54 -0.80
CA ILE A 207 8.06 -8.77 0.36
C ILE A 207 8.60 -9.42 1.63
N THR A 208 9.37 -8.66 2.40
CA THR A 208 9.88 -9.08 3.70
C THR A 208 9.25 -8.22 4.79
N MET A 209 8.54 -8.87 5.70
CA MET A 209 7.99 -8.24 6.89
C MET A 209 8.93 -8.39 8.09
N ILE A 210 9.22 -7.29 8.73
CA ILE A 210 9.93 -7.20 10.01
C ILE A 210 8.94 -6.60 11.00
N ASP A 211 8.43 -7.44 11.90
CA ASP A 211 7.30 -7.08 12.76
C ASP A 211 7.41 -7.79 14.11
N ASN A 212 7.01 -7.14 15.19
CA ASN A 212 7.11 -7.67 16.54
C ASN A 212 6.10 -8.82 16.82
N ALA A 213 5.13 -9.05 15.94
CA ALA A 213 4.29 -10.24 15.98
C ALA A 213 5.04 -11.51 15.53
N TYR A 214 6.20 -11.36 14.89
CA TYR A 214 7.01 -12.47 14.35
C TYR A 214 8.32 -12.64 15.12
N VAL A 215 8.75 -13.89 15.32
CA VAL A 215 10.02 -14.20 15.97
C VAL A 215 11.24 -14.00 15.06
N ARG A 216 11.02 -13.80 13.75
CA ARG A 216 12.03 -13.49 12.74
C ARG A 216 11.37 -12.84 11.53
N PRO A 217 12.13 -12.12 10.66
CA PRO A 217 11.59 -11.62 9.40
C PRO A 217 10.93 -12.74 8.59
N TRP A 218 9.82 -12.41 7.95
CA TRP A 218 9.07 -13.33 7.09
C TRP A 218 9.02 -12.78 5.67
N THR A 219 9.57 -13.55 4.72
CA THR A 219 9.64 -13.18 3.31
C THR A 219 8.71 -14.04 2.49
N LEU A 220 8.04 -13.43 1.55
CA LEU A 220 7.22 -14.08 0.54
C LEU A 220 7.53 -13.53 -0.84
N HIS A 221 7.23 -14.32 -1.87
CA HIS A 221 7.56 -14.07 -3.25
C HIS A 221 6.28 -14.01 -4.08
N LYS A 222 5.85 -12.81 -4.41
CA LYS A 222 4.57 -12.58 -5.10
C LYS A 222 4.79 -12.37 -6.58
N LYS A 223 3.93 -13.04 -7.36
CA LYS A 223 3.87 -12.93 -8.80
C LYS A 223 2.69 -12.06 -9.23
N ALA A 224 2.92 -11.15 -10.14
CA ALA A 224 1.88 -10.48 -10.92
C ALA A 224 2.13 -10.74 -12.42
N VAL A 225 1.07 -10.71 -13.21
CA VAL A 225 1.15 -10.86 -14.66
C VAL A 225 0.53 -9.65 -15.34
N ARG A 226 1.09 -9.26 -16.47
CA ARG A 226 0.54 -8.17 -17.27
C ARG A 226 -0.78 -8.59 -17.92
N THR A 227 -1.82 -7.77 -17.80
CA THR A 227 -3.06 -8.01 -18.52
C THR A 227 -2.84 -7.87 -20.04
N LYS A 228 -3.42 -8.76 -20.80
CA LYS A 228 -3.41 -8.72 -22.27
C LYS A 228 -4.69 -8.09 -22.85
N SER A 229 -5.53 -7.50 -21.99
CA SER A 229 -6.74 -6.80 -22.45
C SER A 229 -6.36 -5.60 -23.31
N ALA A 230 -6.94 -5.53 -24.52
CA ALA A 230 -6.81 -4.35 -25.38
C ALA A 230 -7.58 -3.12 -24.82
N ARG A 231 -8.49 -3.37 -23.89
CA ARG A 231 -9.30 -2.35 -23.21
C ARG A 231 -9.28 -2.63 -21.71
N PRO A 232 -8.18 -2.33 -21.03
CA PRO A 232 -8.09 -2.53 -19.59
C PRO A 232 -9.13 -1.65 -18.89
N VAL A 233 -9.76 -2.20 -17.86
CA VAL A 233 -10.77 -1.51 -17.05
C VAL A 233 -10.11 -1.13 -15.72
N TRP A 234 -10.40 0.06 -15.24
CA TRP A 234 -10.14 0.48 -13.88
C TRP A 234 -11.46 0.45 -13.13
N TYR A 235 -11.54 -0.41 -12.12
CA TYR A 235 -12.76 -0.54 -11.33
C TYR A 235 -12.84 0.62 -10.35
N SER A 236 -14.00 1.21 -10.20
CA SER A 236 -14.29 2.15 -9.12
C SER A 236 -15.29 1.49 -8.18
N GLU A 237 -14.88 1.27 -6.97
CA GLU A 237 -15.71 0.66 -5.93
C GLU A 237 -15.91 1.63 -4.78
N VAL A 238 -17.14 1.74 -4.30
CA VAL A 238 -17.49 2.43 -3.05
C VAL A 238 -17.91 1.35 -2.07
N CYS A 239 -17.03 1.04 -1.14
CA CYS A 239 -17.21 -0.08 -0.21
C CYS A 239 -18.51 0.03 0.58
N GLU A 240 -18.91 1.23 0.99
CA GLU A 240 -20.11 1.48 1.78
C GLU A 240 -21.40 1.17 1.02
N GLU A 241 -21.41 1.26 -0.30
CA GLU A 241 -22.63 1.01 -1.09
C GLU A 241 -23.15 -0.42 -0.99
N ASN A 242 -22.24 -1.38 -0.75
CA ASN A 242 -22.57 -2.81 -0.67
C ASN A 242 -22.27 -3.42 0.70
N ASN A 243 -21.90 -2.60 1.69
CA ASN A 243 -21.53 -3.09 3.01
C ASN A 243 -22.65 -2.83 4.03
N SER A 244 -23.26 -3.91 4.51
CA SER A 244 -24.26 -3.87 5.56
C SER A 244 -23.71 -4.24 6.95
N LEU A 245 -22.39 -4.38 7.10
CA LEU A 245 -21.77 -4.77 8.36
C LEU A 245 -21.45 -3.56 9.24
N LEU A 246 -21.95 -3.56 10.46
CA LEU A 246 -21.69 -2.52 11.45
C LEU A 246 -20.93 -3.08 12.63
N ARG A 247 -20.03 -2.28 13.20
CA ARG A 247 -19.35 -2.60 14.46
C ARG A 247 -19.97 -1.82 15.61
N ILE A 248 -20.35 -2.53 16.67
CA ILE A 248 -20.85 -1.96 17.93
C ILE A 248 -19.96 -2.49 19.06
N GLY A 249 -19.13 -1.62 19.60
CA GLY A 249 -18.06 -2.05 20.50
C GLY A 249 -17.06 -3.00 19.83
N ASN A 250 -16.91 -4.19 20.35
CA ASN A 250 -16.02 -5.23 19.80
C ASN A 250 -16.75 -6.27 18.95
N GLU A 251 -18.07 -6.12 18.77
CA GLU A 251 -18.89 -7.05 18.03
C GLU A 251 -19.33 -6.45 16.69
N ALA A 252 -19.52 -7.30 15.70
CA ALA A 252 -20.05 -6.91 14.39
C ALA A 252 -21.48 -7.43 14.23
N TYR A 253 -22.31 -6.68 13.50
CA TYR A 253 -23.71 -7.00 13.22
C TYR A 253 -24.04 -6.64 11.78
N PHE A 254 -24.88 -7.43 11.13
CA PHE A 254 -25.44 -7.05 9.84
C PHE A 254 -26.63 -6.09 10.02
N LEU A 255 -26.70 -5.11 9.15
CA LEU A 255 -27.89 -4.26 9.00
C LEU A 255 -28.79 -4.86 7.91
N SER A 256 -30.03 -5.21 8.26
CA SER A 256 -31.01 -5.64 7.26
C SER A 256 -31.47 -4.47 6.38
N ALA A 257 -32.13 -4.75 5.27
CA ALA A 257 -32.71 -3.73 4.39
C ALA A 257 -33.72 -2.82 5.12
N GLU A 258 -34.39 -3.35 6.16
CA GLU A 258 -35.36 -2.63 6.98
C GLU A 258 -34.69 -1.86 8.15
N GLY A 259 -33.35 -1.95 8.28
CA GLY A 259 -32.60 -1.26 9.32
C GLY A 259 -32.50 -2.01 10.67
N TYR A 260 -32.78 -3.31 10.68
CA TYR A 260 -32.61 -4.13 11.89
C TYR A 260 -31.19 -4.67 12.01
N LEU A 261 -30.64 -4.67 13.23
CA LEU A 261 -29.37 -5.29 13.54
C LEU A 261 -29.55 -6.81 13.69
N MET A 262 -28.85 -7.55 12.87
CA MET A 262 -28.88 -9.01 12.87
C MET A 262 -27.52 -9.57 13.29
N PRO A 263 -27.48 -10.75 13.94
CA PRO A 263 -26.23 -11.41 14.29
C PRO A 263 -25.36 -11.65 13.06
N SER A 264 -24.05 -11.38 13.15
CA SER A 264 -23.07 -11.74 12.12
C SER A 264 -22.50 -13.14 12.31
N LYS A 265 -22.67 -13.73 13.49
CA LYS A 265 -22.18 -15.08 13.81
C LYS A 265 -23.21 -15.87 14.63
N LYS A 266 -23.07 -17.18 14.63
CA LYS A 266 -23.95 -18.10 15.36
C LYS A 266 -23.90 -17.83 16.87
N ASN A 267 -25.05 -17.84 17.52
CA ASN A 267 -25.23 -17.63 18.96
C ASN A 267 -24.70 -16.29 19.50
N GLN A 268 -24.59 -15.29 18.65
CA GLN A 268 -24.21 -13.94 19.07
C GLN A 268 -25.32 -13.31 19.91
N SER A 269 -24.91 -12.64 21.00
CA SER A 269 -25.82 -11.86 21.81
C SER A 269 -26.39 -10.65 21.06
N PRO A 270 -27.57 -10.18 21.37
CA PRO A 270 -28.09 -8.92 20.84
C PRO A 270 -27.12 -7.76 21.16
N PRO A 271 -27.08 -6.72 20.30
CA PRO A 271 -26.19 -5.59 20.53
C PRO A 271 -26.59 -4.80 21.77
N ASP A 272 -25.58 -4.30 22.50
CA ASP A 272 -25.81 -3.38 23.61
C ASP A 272 -26.08 -1.97 23.08
N LEU A 273 -27.33 -1.59 22.99
CA LEU A 273 -27.78 -0.29 22.47
C LEU A 273 -27.99 0.78 23.55
N ARG A 274 -27.53 0.54 24.78
CA ARG A 274 -27.75 1.49 25.91
C ARG A 274 -27.16 2.87 25.61
N TYR A 275 -26.10 2.96 24.86
CA TYR A 275 -25.46 4.22 24.50
C TYR A 275 -26.13 4.96 23.34
N PHE A 276 -27.07 4.32 22.64
CA PHE A 276 -27.80 4.90 21.50
C PHE A 276 -29.20 5.34 21.84
N GLN A 277 -29.61 5.24 23.12
CA GLN A 277 -30.90 5.78 23.54
C GLN A 277 -30.80 7.30 23.54
N SER A 278 -31.66 7.95 22.76
CA SER A 278 -31.82 9.41 22.79
C SER A 278 -32.11 9.86 24.20
N LYS A 279 -31.39 10.85 24.70
CA LYS A 279 -31.69 11.57 25.92
C LYS A 279 -33.01 12.32 25.76
#